data_0eec52647cad2a45bc1338309a5cc7ea
#
_entry.id   0eec52647cad2a45bc1338309a5cc7ea
#
_cell.length_a   1.000
_cell.length_b   1.000
_cell.length_c   1.000
_cell.angle_alpha   90.00
_cell.angle_beta   90.00
_cell.angle_gamma   90.00
#
_symmetry.space_group_name_H-M   'P 1'
#
loop_
_entity.id
_entity.type
_entity.pdbx_description
1 polymer ?
#
loop_
_entity_poly.entity_id
_entity_poly.type
_entity_poly.pdbx_seq_one_letter_code
_entity_poly.pdbx_strand_id
1 'polypeptide(L)'
;MTAAARPVRRSPLEGSPARRRTEGTIRTVLLAGSILTVLISVGIVLSLLFQALSFLRQIELSQLFAQGWFPRRGQFSLPTVLAGTLIVTGVAMAIAAPVGLGSAIYLSEYARPRARKIIKPILEVLAGIPSVVVGFFALTWINPNIVQGLFSDAKGSTLLAAGIGVGILSIPLVASVSEDAMRAVPQAMREASYGLGARRITTSLRVVLPAAISGVVAALILATSRAIGETMVVALAAGASGGSLFTLDPLGPGQVLTAAMASLAAGSDQVTGNTAAFQSLFFLGLVLFVITLLLNLVGDAFVRRTRQRY
;
A
#
# COMPACT_ATOMS: atom_id res chain seq x y z
N MET A 1 -1.90 -51.72 -59.89
CA MET A 1 -2.04 -51.80 -58.42
C MET A 1 -1.74 -50.42 -57.81
N THR A 2 -2.75 -49.61 -57.53
CA THR A 2 -2.69 -48.28 -57.03
C THR A 2 -2.73 -48.37 -55.50
N ALA A 3 -1.61 -48.03 -54.84
CA ALA A 3 -1.52 -47.98 -53.35
C ALA A 3 -2.35 -46.81 -52.86
N ALA A 4 -3.46 -47.08 -52.19
CA ALA A 4 -4.26 -46.07 -51.49
C ALA A 4 -3.44 -45.45 -50.32
N ALA A 5 -3.17 -44.14 -50.39
CA ALA A 5 -2.53 -43.40 -49.33
C ALA A 5 -3.38 -43.44 -48.04
N ARG A 6 -2.83 -44.01 -46.97
CA ARG A 6 -3.47 -44.02 -45.66
C ARG A 6 -3.63 -42.58 -45.17
N PRO A 7 -4.81 -42.17 -44.68
CA PRO A 7 -5.01 -40.84 -44.10
C PRO A 7 -4.11 -40.70 -42.88
N VAL A 8 -3.27 -39.69 -42.89
CA VAL A 8 -2.42 -39.29 -41.73
C VAL A 8 -3.34 -39.01 -40.55
N ARG A 9 -3.34 -39.90 -39.55
CA ARG A 9 -4.04 -39.64 -38.26
C ARG A 9 -3.43 -38.38 -37.65
N ARG A 10 -4.22 -37.30 -37.63
CA ARG A 10 -3.86 -36.06 -36.88
C ARG A 10 -3.62 -36.46 -35.45
N SER A 11 -2.50 -36.00 -34.85
CA SER A 11 -2.17 -36.26 -33.45
C SER A 11 -3.28 -35.70 -32.55
N PRO A 12 -3.63 -36.37 -31.44
CA PRO A 12 -4.65 -35.87 -30.50
C PRO A 12 -4.31 -34.49 -29.91
N LEU A 13 -3.07 -34.04 -30.10
CA LEU A 13 -2.55 -32.74 -29.60
C LEU A 13 -2.78 -31.59 -30.61
N GLU A 14 -3.18 -31.86 -31.85
CA GLU A 14 -3.56 -30.83 -32.80
C GLU A 14 -5.00 -30.40 -32.55
N GLY A 15 -5.17 -29.27 -31.85
CA GLY A 15 -6.47 -28.66 -31.59
C GLY A 15 -7.25 -28.40 -32.88
N SER A 16 -8.58 -28.62 -32.87
CA SER A 16 -9.45 -28.36 -34.01
C SER A 16 -9.32 -26.88 -34.47
N PRO A 17 -9.59 -26.60 -35.78
CA PRO A 17 -9.55 -25.21 -36.28
C PRO A 17 -10.49 -24.26 -35.53
N ALA A 18 -11.62 -24.75 -35.02
CA ALA A 18 -12.54 -24.01 -34.18
C ALA A 18 -11.88 -23.61 -32.85
N ARG A 19 -11.18 -24.55 -32.20
CA ARG A 19 -10.45 -24.27 -30.94
C ARG A 19 -9.34 -23.22 -31.12
N ARG A 20 -8.57 -23.28 -32.21
CA ARG A 20 -7.56 -22.29 -32.56
C ARG A 20 -8.15 -20.89 -32.77
N ARG A 21 -9.34 -20.77 -33.38
CA ARG A 21 -10.06 -19.50 -33.54
C ARG A 21 -10.52 -18.97 -32.19
N THR A 22 -11.10 -19.79 -31.33
CA THR A 22 -11.51 -19.41 -29.98
C THR A 22 -10.31 -18.95 -29.13
N GLU A 23 -9.21 -19.70 -29.15
CA GLU A 23 -7.96 -19.31 -28.47
C GLU A 23 -7.39 -17.99 -29.01
N GLY A 24 -7.45 -17.79 -30.35
CA GLY A 24 -7.06 -16.52 -30.98
C GLY A 24 -7.92 -15.36 -30.51
N THR A 25 -9.24 -15.51 -30.47
CA THR A 25 -10.17 -14.48 -29.98
C THR A 25 -9.92 -14.17 -28.50
N ILE A 26 -9.79 -15.18 -27.65
CA ILE A 26 -9.49 -15.02 -26.23
C ILE A 26 -8.16 -14.25 -26.04
N ARG A 27 -7.11 -14.65 -26.76
CA ARG A 27 -5.82 -13.98 -26.73
C ARG A 27 -5.94 -12.51 -27.14
N THR A 28 -6.69 -12.20 -28.20
CA THR A 28 -6.88 -10.83 -28.68
C THR A 28 -7.65 -9.99 -27.66
N VAL A 29 -8.71 -10.52 -27.05
CA VAL A 29 -9.48 -9.82 -26.00
C VAL A 29 -8.61 -9.54 -24.77
N LEU A 30 -7.84 -10.53 -24.30
CA LEU A 30 -6.93 -10.36 -23.16
C LEU A 30 -5.83 -9.35 -23.48
N LEU A 31 -5.26 -9.39 -24.70
CA LEU A 31 -4.26 -8.42 -25.15
C LEU A 31 -4.85 -7.00 -25.21
N ALA A 32 -6.05 -6.85 -25.78
CA ALA A 32 -6.73 -5.56 -25.85
C ALA A 32 -7.01 -4.99 -24.44
N GLY A 33 -7.47 -5.82 -23.50
CA GLY A 33 -7.65 -5.44 -22.10
C GLY A 33 -6.33 -4.98 -21.45
N SER A 34 -5.25 -5.71 -21.67
CA SER A 34 -3.92 -5.36 -21.16
C SER A 34 -3.42 -4.05 -21.74
N ILE A 35 -3.54 -3.85 -23.06
CA ILE A 35 -3.16 -2.59 -23.71
C ILE A 35 -3.99 -1.42 -23.18
N LEU A 36 -5.31 -1.60 -23.05
CA LEU A 36 -6.19 -0.57 -22.49
C LEU A 36 -5.77 -0.16 -21.08
N THR A 37 -5.46 -1.12 -20.22
CA THR A 37 -4.98 -0.85 -18.85
C THR A 37 -3.69 -0.02 -18.86
N VAL A 38 -2.72 -0.37 -19.72
CA VAL A 38 -1.49 0.39 -19.87
C VAL A 38 -1.76 1.82 -20.38
N LEU A 39 -2.61 1.96 -21.40
CA LEU A 39 -2.97 3.27 -21.95
C LEU A 39 -3.64 4.18 -20.91
N ILE A 40 -4.57 3.64 -20.12
CA ILE A 40 -5.22 4.37 -19.02
C ILE A 40 -4.17 4.79 -17.99
N SER A 41 -3.29 3.88 -17.57
CA SER A 41 -2.24 4.18 -16.59
C SER A 41 -1.29 5.28 -17.07
N VAL A 42 -0.85 5.19 -18.31
CA VAL A 42 -0.01 6.23 -18.93
C VAL A 42 -0.79 7.55 -19.03
N GLY A 43 -2.05 7.51 -19.43
CA GLY A 43 -2.93 8.69 -19.50
C GLY A 43 -3.08 9.39 -18.15
N ILE A 44 -3.25 8.64 -17.06
CA ILE A 44 -3.31 9.20 -15.70
C ILE A 44 -1.99 9.91 -15.35
N VAL A 45 -0.85 9.23 -15.56
CA VAL A 45 0.47 9.82 -15.26
C VAL A 45 0.74 11.08 -16.08
N LEU A 46 0.41 11.07 -17.37
CA LEU A 46 0.54 12.24 -18.23
C LEU A 46 -0.38 13.39 -17.77
N SER A 47 -1.61 13.09 -17.42
CA SER A 47 -2.55 14.10 -16.89
C SER A 47 -2.01 14.74 -15.60
N LEU A 48 -1.50 13.93 -14.65
CA LEU A 48 -0.86 14.44 -13.44
C LEU A 48 0.34 15.32 -13.77
N LEU A 49 1.19 14.89 -14.71
CA LEU A 49 2.39 15.61 -15.09
C LEU A 49 2.07 16.98 -15.73
N PHE A 50 1.13 17.03 -16.69
CA PHE A 50 0.77 18.29 -17.34
C PHE A 50 0.17 19.30 -16.37
N GLN A 51 -0.73 18.86 -15.49
CA GLN A 51 -1.35 19.72 -14.49
C GLN A 51 -0.34 20.17 -13.42
N ALA A 52 0.53 19.29 -12.97
CA ALA A 52 1.60 19.61 -12.02
C ALA A 52 2.59 20.64 -12.60
N LEU A 53 2.97 20.49 -13.88
CA LEU A 53 3.83 21.45 -14.56
C LEU A 53 3.13 22.81 -14.74
N SER A 54 1.82 22.82 -15.02
CA SER A 54 1.03 24.05 -15.08
C SER A 54 1.00 24.76 -13.73
N PHE A 55 0.82 24.01 -12.63
CA PHE A 55 0.91 24.55 -11.27
C PHE A 55 2.28 25.18 -10.99
N LEU A 56 3.37 24.47 -11.26
CA LEU A 56 4.74 24.96 -11.01
C LEU A 56 5.10 26.22 -11.82
N ARG A 57 4.44 26.45 -12.98
CA ARG A 57 4.60 27.68 -13.75
C ARG A 57 3.84 28.89 -13.18
N GLN A 58 2.85 28.65 -12.33
CA GLN A 58 1.98 29.70 -11.75
C GLN A 58 2.46 30.15 -10.38
N ILE A 59 3.33 29.42 -9.74
CA ILE A 59 3.83 29.72 -8.40
C ILE A 59 5.35 29.97 -8.42
N GLU A 60 5.83 30.72 -7.44
CA GLU A 60 7.25 30.79 -7.16
C GLU A 60 7.69 29.57 -6.37
N LEU A 61 8.84 28.98 -6.72
CA LEU A 61 9.38 27.80 -6.05
C LEU A 61 9.60 28.02 -4.53
N SER A 62 9.81 29.24 -4.11
CA SER A 62 9.89 29.64 -2.69
C SER A 62 8.62 29.29 -1.91
N GLN A 63 7.44 29.36 -2.55
CA GLN A 63 6.16 29.03 -1.92
C GLN A 63 6.01 27.54 -1.58
N LEU A 64 6.76 26.65 -2.23
CA LEU A 64 6.81 25.24 -1.88
C LEU A 64 7.48 24.98 -0.52
N PHE A 65 8.21 25.94 0.01
CA PHE A 65 8.89 25.88 1.30
C PHE A 65 8.31 26.89 2.32
N ALA A 66 7.11 27.40 2.07
CA ALA A 66 6.38 28.28 2.98
C ALA A 66 6.14 27.60 4.35
N GLN A 67 5.69 28.37 5.34
CA GLN A 67 5.50 27.88 6.72
C GLN A 67 4.25 27.01 6.93
N GLY A 68 3.49 26.70 5.90
CA GLY A 68 2.28 25.89 6.01
C GLY A 68 1.65 25.54 4.69
N TRP A 69 0.75 24.58 4.74
CA TRP A 69 -0.08 24.18 3.62
C TRP A 69 -1.47 24.83 3.74
N PHE A 70 -1.70 25.94 3.02
CA PHE A 70 -2.97 26.66 2.93
C PHE A 70 -3.22 27.11 1.48
N PRO A 71 -3.63 26.19 0.60
CA PRO A 71 -3.76 26.46 -0.85
C PRO A 71 -4.64 27.67 -1.18
N ARG A 72 -5.72 27.88 -0.42
CA ARG A 72 -6.62 29.04 -0.60
C ARG A 72 -5.97 30.39 -0.28
N ARG A 73 -4.85 30.37 0.44
CA ARG A 73 -4.05 31.57 0.77
C ARG A 73 -2.78 31.67 -0.08
N GLY A 74 -2.63 30.79 -1.09
CA GLY A 74 -1.41 30.73 -1.90
C GLY A 74 -0.18 30.16 -1.19
N GLN A 75 -0.36 29.40 -0.11
CA GLN A 75 0.74 28.77 0.64
C GLN A 75 0.75 27.28 0.35
N PHE A 76 1.81 26.80 -0.31
CA PHE A 76 1.93 25.42 -0.83
C PHE A 76 3.13 24.67 -0.23
N SER A 77 3.25 24.66 1.10
CA SER A 77 4.37 24.00 1.78
C SER A 77 4.38 22.49 1.58
N LEU A 78 5.21 21.99 0.70
CA LEU A 78 5.44 20.56 0.48
C LEU A 78 6.00 19.86 1.74
N PRO A 79 6.99 20.43 2.49
CA PRO A 79 7.46 19.85 3.74
C PRO A 79 6.35 19.56 4.75
N THR A 80 5.34 20.43 4.85
CA THR A 80 4.23 20.26 5.80
C THR A 80 3.46 18.97 5.55
N VAL A 81 3.04 18.73 4.32
CA VAL A 81 2.26 17.53 3.96
C VAL A 81 3.12 16.27 3.92
N LEU A 82 4.41 16.40 3.60
CA LEU A 82 5.36 15.28 3.67
C LEU A 82 5.62 14.86 5.13
N ALA A 83 5.85 15.82 6.03
CA ALA A 83 6.07 15.53 7.44
C ALA A 83 4.89 14.78 8.05
N GLY A 84 3.65 15.27 7.85
CA GLY A 84 2.45 14.56 8.30
C GLY A 84 2.32 13.16 7.73
N THR A 85 2.60 12.99 6.43
CA THR A 85 2.56 11.67 5.78
C THR A 85 3.59 10.71 6.37
N LEU A 86 4.82 11.18 6.62
CA LEU A 86 5.88 10.36 7.20
C LEU A 86 5.58 9.98 8.66
N ILE A 87 5.04 10.91 9.46
CA ILE A 87 4.63 10.62 10.86
C ILE A 87 3.56 9.54 10.88
N VAL A 88 2.48 9.72 10.12
CA VAL A 88 1.38 8.72 10.06
C VAL A 88 1.88 7.37 9.57
N THR A 89 2.68 7.35 8.51
CA THR A 89 3.24 6.11 7.96
C THR A 89 4.20 5.45 8.95
N GLY A 90 5.05 6.21 9.61
CA GLY A 90 5.97 5.72 10.63
C GLY A 90 5.23 5.05 11.79
N VAL A 91 4.21 5.72 12.35
CA VAL A 91 3.36 5.17 13.40
C VAL A 91 2.63 3.91 12.93
N ALA A 92 2.05 3.96 11.74
CA ALA A 92 1.34 2.82 11.15
C ALA A 92 2.25 1.59 11.02
N MET A 93 3.46 1.77 10.49
CA MET A 93 4.40 0.67 10.31
C MET A 93 5.04 0.21 11.61
N ALA A 94 5.22 1.08 12.61
CA ALA A 94 5.66 0.71 13.96
C ALA A 94 4.68 -0.28 14.64
N ILE A 95 3.40 -0.24 14.25
CA ILE A 95 2.36 -1.16 14.74
C ILE A 95 2.21 -2.36 13.79
N ALA A 96 2.03 -2.09 12.51
CA ALA A 96 1.68 -3.12 11.52
C ALA A 96 2.82 -4.12 11.28
N ALA A 97 4.08 -3.68 11.29
CA ALA A 97 5.20 -4.56 11.03
C ALA A 97 5.40 -5.61 12.14
N PRO A 98 5.53 -5.27 13.44
CA PRO A 98 5.72 -6.27 14.48
C PRO A 98 4.48 -7.15 14.68
N VAL A 99 3.28 -6.59 14.71
CA VAL A 99 2.05 -7.35 14.93
C VAL A 99 1.74 -8.25 13.73
N GLY A 100 1.87 -7.72 12.51
CA GLY A 100 1.64 -8.48 11.28
C GLY A 100 2.65 -9.60 11.09
N LEU A 101 3.96 -9.32 11.32
CA LEU A 101 5.01 -10.34 11.22
C LEU A 101 4.87 -11.40 12.31
N GLY A 102 4.56 -11.01 13.56
CA GLY A 102 4.27 -11.95 14.63
C GLY A 102 3.09 -12.86 14.30
N SER A 103 2.01 -12.30 13.73
CA SER A 103 0.85 -13.06 13.24
C SER A 103 1.24 -14.01 12.11
N ALA A 104 2.06 -13.57 11.16
CA ALA A 104 2.56 -14.40 10.06
C ALA A 104 3.39 -15.60 10.56
N ILE A 105 4.32 -15.37 11.49
CA ILE A 105 5.12 -16.43 12.10
C ILE A 105 4.20 -17.43 12.82
N TYR A 106 3.23 -16.95 13.60
CA TYR A 106 2.28 -17.80 14.29
C TYR A 106 1.48 -18.66 13.29
N LEU A 107 0.90 -18.05 12.27
CA LEU A 107 0.07 -18.75 11.28
C LEU A 107 0.85 -19.73 10.41
N SER A 108 2.09 -19.39 10.05
CA SER A 108 2.96 -20.23 9.24
C SER A 108 3.52 -21.41 10.02
N GLU A 109 4.03 -21.17 11.24
CA GLU A 109 4.86 -22.15 11.94
C GLU A 109 4.18 -22.80 13.14
N TYR A 110 3.24 -22.13 13.81
CA TYR A 110 2.67 -22.58 15.09
C TYR A 110 1.19 -22.98 15.02
N ALA A 111 0.42 -22.34 14.17
CA ALA A 111 -1.03 -22.53 14.13
C ALA A 111 -1.39 -23.96 13.69
N ARG A 112 -2.31 -24.60 14.44
CA ARG A 112 -2.94 -25.84 14.00
C ARG A 112 -3.82 -25.57 12.76
N PRO A 113 -4.03 -26.56 11.86
CA PRO A 113 -4.84 -26.37 10.66
C PRO A 113 -6.24 -25.79 10.93
N ARG A 114 -6.86 -26.15 12.06
CA ARG A 114 -8.18 -25.62 12.47
C ARG A 114 -8.09 -24.15 12.86
N ALA A 115 -7.12 -23.75 13.69
CA ALA A 115 -6.92 -22.37 14.11
C ALA A 115 -6.65 -21.47 12.91
N ARG A 116 -5.80 -21.91 11.98
CA ARG A 116 -5.49 -21.17 10.75
C ARG A 116 -6.72 -20.98 9.87
N LYS A 117 -7.57 -22.02 9.70
CA LYS A 117 -8.82 -21.92 8.93
C LYS A 117 -9.80 -20.89 9.50
N ILE A 118 -9.65 -20.48 10.76
CA ILE A 118 -10.47 -19.45 11.40
C ILE A 118 -9.78 -18.09 11.36
N ILE A 119 -8.50 -18.02 11.74
CA ILE A 119 -7.79 -16.74 11.89
C ILE A 119 -7.52 -16.08 10.52
N LYS A 120 -7.15 -16.87 9.50
CA LYS A 120 -6.86 -16.28 8.16
C LYS A 120 -8.07 -15.57 7.56
N PRO A 121 -9.29 -16.15 7.50
CA PRO A 121 -10.49 -15.42 7.07
C PRO A 121 -10.81 -14.20 7.94
N ILE A 122 -10.58 -14.25 9.26
CA ILE A 122 -10.78 -13.08 10.13
C ILE A 122 -9.87 -11.92 9.69
N LEU A 123 -8.59 -12.20 9.43
CA LEU A 123 -7.66 -11.19 8.90
C LEU A 123 -8.10 -10.65 7.53
N GLU A 124 -8.61 -11.52 6.65
CA GLU A 124 -9.14 -11.12 5.34
C GLU A 124 -10.39 -10.23 5.46
N VAL A 125 -11.29 -10.52 6.40
CA VAL A 125 -12.45 -9.68 6.72
C VAL A 125 -12.01 -8.32 7.28
N LEU A 126 -11.02 -8.30 8.18
CA LEU A 126 -10.45 -7.05 8.70
C LEU A 126 -9.84 -6.17 7.59
N ALA A 127 -9.19 -6.80 6.60
CA ALA A 127 -8.67 -6.08 5.44
C ALA A 127 -9.78 -5.48 4.56
N GLY A 128 -11.01 -6.01 4.62
CA GLY A 128 -12.19 -5.54 3.89
C GLY A 128 -12.97 -4.43 4.59
N ILE A 129 -12.63 -4.04 5.82
CA ILE A 129 -13.31 -2.95 6.52
C ILE A 129 -13.11 -1.64 5.75
N PRO A 130 -14.19 -0.86 5.45
CA PRO A 130 -14.05 0.43 4.80
C PRO A 130 -13.17 1.38 5.63
N SER A 131 -12.17 2.01 4.98
CA SER A 131 -11.24 2.90 5.68
C SER A 131 -11.91 4.10 6.35
N VAL A 132 -13.04 4.56 5.81
CA VAL A 132 -13.90 5.58 6.45
C VAL A 132 -14.35 5.16 7.86
N VAL A 133 -14.76 3.92 8.03
CA VAL A 133 -15.21 3.39 9.33
C VAL A 133 -14.07 3.40 10.34
N VAL A 134 -12.89 2.95 9.91
CA VAL A 134 -11.69 2.95 10.77
C VAL A 134 -11.23 4.38 11.06
N GLY A 135 -11.34 5.30 10.10
CA GLY A 135 -11.02 6.71 10.31
C GLY A 135 -11.95 7.37 11.33
N PHE A 136 -13.26 7.10 11.25
CA PHE A 136 -14.21 7.56 12.23
C PHE A 136 -13.96 6.94 13.61
N PHE A 137 -13.65 5.65 13.68
CA PHE A 137 -13.27 4.96 14.91
C PHE A 137 -11.98 5.53 15.50
N ALA A 138 -11.00 5.86 14.66
CA ALA A 138 -9.75 6.49 15.10
C ALA A 138 -10.00 7.87 15.72
N LEU A 139 -10.88 8.67 15.14
CA LEU A 139 -11.26 9.98 15.66
C LEU A 139 -12.07 9.89 16.96
N THR A 140 -13.10 9.03 17.00
CA THR A 140 -14.11 9.03 18.07
C THR A 140 -13.78 8.10 19.22
N TRP A 141 -12.95 7.10 19.02
CA TRP A 141 -12.61 6.13 20.05
C TRP A 141 -11.10 6.05 20.34
N ILE A 142 -10.24 5.86 19.33
CA ILE A 142 -8.78 5.72 19.53
C ILE A 142 -8.22 7.03 20.10
N ASN A 143 -8.56 8.17 19.50
CA ASN A 143 -8.02 9.44 19.94
C ASN A 143 -8.41 9.78 21.39
N PRO A 144 -9.70 9.80 21.80
CA PRO A 144 -10.07 10.15 23.16
C PRO A 144 -9.68 9.10 24.21
N ASN A 145 -9.78 7.81 23.91
CA ASN A 145 -9.59 6.77 24.93
C ASN A 145 -8.14 6.25 25.01
N ILE A 146 -7.40 6.27 23.88
CA ILE A 146 -6.01 5.78 23.86
C ILE A 146 -5.06 6.96 23.86
N VAL A 147 -5.15 7.86 22.84
CA VAL A 147 -4.15 8.92 22.69
C VAL A 147 -4.25 9.95 23.80
N GLN A 148 -5.44 10.51 24.03
CA GLN A 148 -5.65 11.48 25.12
C GLN A 148 -5.57 10.84 26.52
N GLY A 149 -5.90 9.54 26.64
CA GLY A 149 -5.73 8.80 27.88
C GLY A 149 -4.28 8.57 28.28
N LEU A 150 -3.36 8.49 27.30
CA LEU A 150 -1.93 8.30 27.52
C LEU A 150 -1.16 9.63 27.52
N PHE A 151 -1.62 10.65 26.77
CA PHE A 151 -0.97 11.93 26.55
C PHE A 151 -1.96 13.06 26.81
N SER A 152 -1.83 13.72 27.95
CA SER A 152 -2.72 14.83 28.39
C SER A 152 -2.74 16.02 27.41
N ASP A 153 -1.64 16.23 26.67
CA ASP A 153 -1.47 17.34 25.74
C ASP A 153 -2.05 17.06 24.34
N ALA A 154 -2.56 15.84 24.11
CA ALA A 154 -3.11 15.43 22.81
C ALA A 154 -4.39 16.23 22.47
N LYS A 155 -4.43 16.69 21.22
CA LYS A 155 -5.57 17.48 20.71
C LYS A 155 -6.78 16.58 20.37
N GLY A 156 -7.91 17.22 20.03
CA GLY A 156 -9.15 16.50 19.64
C GLY A 156 -9.03 15.63 18.36
N SER A 157 -8.01 15.88 17.53
CA SER A 157 -7.59 15.06 16.40
C SER A 157 -6.08 15.07 16.34
N THR A 158 -5.47 13.93 15.97
CA THR A 158 -4.02 13.78 16.06
C THR A 158 -3.48 12.92 14.90
N LEU A 159 -2.25 13.23 14.46
CA LEU A 159 -1.51 12.37 13.52
C LEU A 159 -1.25 10.97 14.10
N LEU A 160 -1.09 10.89 15.42
CA LEU A 160 -0.88 9.61 16.12
C LEU A 160 -2.10 8.71 16.01
N ALA A 161 -3.33 9.21 16.29
CA ALA A 161 -4.56 8.42 16.16
C ALA A 161 -4.79 7.97 14.72
N ALA A 162 -4.51 8.86 13.75
CA ALA A 162 -4.56 8.50 12.34
C ALA A 162 -3.57 7.38 12.00
N GLY A 163 -2.32 7.48 12.48
CA GLY A 163 -1.30 6.46 12.31
C GLY A 163 -1.66 5.11 12.92
N ILE A 164 -2.27 5.10 14.11
CA ILE A 164 -2.78 3.88 14.76
C ILE A 164 -3.88 3.24 13.89
N GLY A 165 -4.84 4.03 13.40
CA GLY A 165 -5.91 3.56 12.53
C GLY A 165 -5.38 2.93 11.24
N VAL A 166 -4.44 3.62 10.56
CA VAL A 166 -3.77 3.10 9.36
C VAL A 166 -2.98 1.83 9.67
N GLY A 167 -2.31 1.79 10.83
CA GLY A 167 -1.58 0.63 11.31
C GLY A 167 -2.46 -0.60 11.44
N ILE A 168 -3.62 -0.45 12.09
CA ILE A 168 -4.61 -1.54 12.25
C ILE A 168 -5.04 -2.09 10.89
N LEU A 169 -5.34 -1.24 9.92
CA LEU A 169 -5.69 -1.66 8.56
C LEU A 169 -4.54 -2.34 7.80
N SER A 170 -3.32 -2.05 8.17
CA SER A 170 -2.12 -2.60 7.50
C SER A 170 -1.69 -3.96 8.08
N ILE A 171 -2.09 -4.30 9.32
CA ILE A 171 -1.75 -5.59 9.97
C ILE A 171 -2.14 -6.80 9.10
N PRO A 172 -3.37 -6.93 8.59
CA PRO A 172 -3.77 -8.09 7.79
C PRO A 172 -2.92 -8.27 6.53
N LEU A 173 -2.55 -7.17 5.88
CA LEU A 173 -1.73 -7.20 4.67
C LEU A 173 -0.32 -7.73 4.96
N VAL A 174 0.33 -7.19 6.00
CA VAL A 174 1.66 -7.67 6.42
C VAL A 174 1.58 -9.14 6.84
N ALA A 175 0.56 -9.51 7.63
CA ALA A 175 0.39 -10.88 8.12
C ALA A 175 0.18 -11.89 6.99
N SER A 176 -0.74 -11.61 6.06
CA SER A 176 -1.10 -12.55 4.99
C SER A 176 0.05 -12.74 4.00
N VAL A 177 0.64 -11.64 3.50
CA VAL A 177 1.71 -11.74 2.50
C VAL A 177 2.99 -12.34 3.09
N SER A 178 3.32 -11.99 4.35
CA SER A 178 4.47 -12.59 5.03
C SER A 178 4.25 -14.08 5.36
N GLU A 179 3.02 -14.47 5.74
CA GLU A 179 2.67 -15.88 5.96
C GLU A 179 2.84 -16.70 4.68
N ASP A 180 2.32 -16.19 3.56
CA ASP A 180 2.43 -16.87 2.27
C ASP A 180 3.91 -17.02 1.84
N ALA A 181 4.75 -15.99 2.07
CA ALA A 181 6.19 -16.05 1.82
C ALA A 181 6.90 -17.10 2.69
N MET A 182 6.59 -17.17 3.99
CA MET A 182 7.17 -18.18 4.88
C MET A 182 6.74 -19.59 4.49
N ARG A 183 5.50 -19.78 4.07
CA ARG A 183 5.00 -21.10 3.65
C ARG A 183 5.59 -21.58 2.34
N ALA A 184 6.01 -20.67 1.48
CA ALA A 184 6.70 -21.03 0.25
C ALA A 184 8.10 -21.66 0.48
N VAL A 185 8.65 -21.52 1.68
CA VAL A 185 9.93 -22.17 2.06
C VAL A 185 9.76 -23.69 2.04
N PRO A 186 10.66 -24.46 1.38
CA PRO A 186 10.56 -25.91 1.28
C PRO A 186 10.51 -26.61 2.63
N GLN A 187 9.64 -27.62 2.76
CA GLN A 187 9.49 -28.40 3.99
C GLN A 187 10.78 -29.12 4.38
N ALA A 188 11.58 -29.56 3.40
CA ALA A 188 12.87 -30.21 3.64
C ALA A 188 13.84 -29.37 4.48
N MET A 189 13.81 -28.05 4.37
CA MET A 189 14.64 -27.17 5.20
C MET A 189 14.23 -27.22 6.68
N ARG A 190 12.92 -27.32 6.95
CA ARG A 190 12.40 -27.47 8.31
C ARG A 190 12.76 -28.82 8.89
N GLU A 191 12.58 -29.87 8.11
CA GLU A 191 12.91 -31.26 8.51
C GLU A 191 14.40 -31.43 8.78
N ALA A 192 15.27 -30.86 7.94
CA ALA A 192 16.73 -30.88 8.19
C ALA A 192 17.09 -30.16 9.50
N SER A 193 16.48 -29.01 9.78
CA SER A 193 16.70 -28.30 11.04
C SER A 193 16.23 -29.08 12.25
N TYR A 194 15.07 -29.73 12.17
CA TYR A 194 14.57 -30.60 13.26
C TYR A 194 15.43 -31.86 13.43
N GLY A 195 15.93 -32.42 12.33
CA GLY A 195 16.85 -33.56 12.36
C GLY A 195 18.18 -33.26 13.09
N LEU A 196 18.60 -31.99 13.10
CA LEU A 196 19.75 -31.51 13.88
C LEU A 196 19.37 -31.14 15.33
N GLY A 197 18.15 -31.45 15.79
CA GLY A 197 17.68 -31.18 17.16
C GLY A 197 17.27 -29.72 17.41
N ALA A 198 17.09 -28.89 16.39
CA ALA A 198 16.71 -27.51 16.59
C ALA A 198 15.27 -27.38 17.12
N ARG A 199 15.05 -26.44 18.06
CA ARG A 199 13.75 -26.14 18.58
C ARG A 199 12.91 -25.40 17.51
N ARG A 200 11.58 -25.49 17.59
CA ARG A 200 10.65 -24.85 16.64
C ARG A 200 10.91 -23.36 16.45
N ILE A 201 11.14 -22.63 17.55
CA ILE A 201 11.46 -21.19 17.50
C ILE A 201 12.79 -20.93 16.75
N THR A 202 13.79 -21.77 16.96
CA THR A 202 15.09 -21.65 16.28
C THR A 202 14.94 -21.90 14.78
N THR A 203 14.18 -22.92 14.39
CA THR A 203 13.88 -23.20 12.98
C THR A 203 13.11 -22.05 12.36
N SER A 204 12.07 -21.51 13.04
CA SER A 204 11.28 -20.38 12.53
C SER A 204 12.12 -19.13 12.32
N LEU A 205 12.95 -18.73 13.30
CA LEU A 205 13.67 -17.46 13.26
C LEU A 205 15.02 -17.54 12.51
N ARG A 206 15.69 -18.71 12.51
CA ARG A 206 17.04 -18.85 11.90
C ARG A 206 17.05 -19.59 10.56
N VAL A 207 15.97 -20.26 10.21
CA VAL A 207 15.87 -21.00 8.93
C VAL A 207 14.75 -20.44 8.08
N VAL A 208 13.50 -20.46 8.56
CA VAL A 208 12.33 -20.08 7.76
C VAL A 208 12.30 -18.59 7.48
N LEU A 209 12.43 -17.74 8.51
CA LEU A 209 12.35 -16.28 8.35
C LEU A 209 13.47 -15.73 7.44
N PRO A 210 14.76 -16.12 7.59
CA PRO A 210 15.79 -15.70 6.65
C PRO A 210 15.58 -16.22 5.23
N ALA A 211 15.07 -17.45 5.08
CA ALA A 211 14.74 -18.01 3.76
C ALA A 211 13.57 -17.27 3.08
N ALA A 212 12.61 -16.76 3.86
CA ALA A 212 11.46 -16.00 3.39
C ALA A 212 11.70 -14.47 3.33
N ILE A 213 12.90 -13.99 3.67
CA ILE A 213 13.16 -12.55 3.88
C ILE A 213 12.78 -11.66 2.69
N SER A 214 12.98 -12.14 1.47
CA SER A 214 12.62 -11.41 0.26
C SER A 214 11.11 -11.17 0.17
N GLY A 215 10.30 -12.16 0.52
CA GLY A 215 8.84 -12.05 0.54
C GLY A 215 8.33 -11.20 1.72
N VAL A 216 8.96 -11.32 2.89
CA VAL A 216 8.63 -10.49 4.06
C VAL A 216 8.92 -9.02 3.79
N VAL A 217 10.07 -8.70 3.22
CA VAL A 217 10.41 -7.32 2.84
C VAL A 217 9.46 -6.79 1.78
N ALA A 218 9.08 -7.61 0.79
CA ALA A 218 8.05 -7.22 -0.18
C ALA A 218 6.70 -6.90 0.49
N ALA A 219 6.28 -7.69 1.49
CA ALA A 219 5.07 -7.44 2.28
C ALA A 219 5.13 -6.08 3.03
N LEU A 220 6.27 -5.78 3.66
CA LEU A 220 6.47 -4.53 4.38
C LEU A 220 6.47 -3.32 3.44
N ILE A 221 7.11 -3.41 2.27
CA ILE A 221 7.11 -2.35 1.27
C ILE A 221 5.71 -2.10 0.73
N LEU A 222 4.98 -3.16 0.42
CA LEU A 222 3.59 -3.06 -0.04
C LEU A 222 2.69 -2.40 1.02
N ALA A 223 2.85 -2.79 2.29
CA ALA A 223 2.12 -2.19 3.40
C ALA A 223 2.49 -0.71 3.62
N THR A 224 3.77 -0.36 3.50
CA THR A 224 4.26 1.03 3.59
C THR A 224 3.69 1.88 2.44
N SER A 225 3.73 1.38 1.20
CA SER A 225 3.15 2.07 0.05
C SER A 225 1.66 2.32 0.23
N ARG A 226 0.93 1.33 0.77
CA ARG A 226 -0.49 1.49 1.11
C ARG A 226 -0.72 2.51 2.22
N ALA A 227 0.09 2.50 3.28
CA ALA A 227 -0.01 3.44 4.38
C ALA A 227 0.23 4.90 3.95
N ILE A 228 1.21 5.14 3.06
CA ILE A 228 1.47 6.45 2.45
C ILE A 228 0.26 6.94 1.62
N GLY A 229 -0.41 6.02 0.93
CA GLY A 229 -1.57 6.31 0.07
C GLY A 229 -2.92 6.35 0.82
N GLU A 230 -2.96 6.07 2.13
CA GLU A 230 -4.22 6.04 2.87
C GLU A 230 -4.83 7.45 2.97
N THR A 231 -6.10 7.55 2.60
CA THR A 231 -6.76 8.85 2.45
C THR A 231 -7.83 9.08 3.52
N MET A 232 -8.78 8.14 3.65
CA MET A 232 -9.97 8.41 4.46
C MET A 232 -9.73 8.33 5.95
N VAL A 233 -8.89 7.40 6.41
CA VAL A 233 -8.50 7.33 7.83
C VAL A 233 -7.83 8.63 8.26
N VAL A 234 -6.91 9.10 7.42
CA VAL A 234 -6.10 10.30 7.75
C VAL A 234 -6.91 11.57 7.63
N ALA A 235 -7.76 11.69 6.60
CA ALA A 235 -8.64 12.85 6.43
C ALA A 235 -9.59 13.06 7.61
N LEU A 236 -10.06 11.96 8.23
CA LEU A 236 -10.95 12.03 9.40
C LEU A 236 -10.19 12.21 10.71
N ALA A 237 -9.12 11.44 10.93
CA ALA A 237 -8.49 11.36 12.25
C ALA A 237 -7.37 12.40 12.48
N ALA A 238 -6.69 12.87 11.41
CA ALA A 238 -5.62 13.85 11.54
C ALA A 238 -6.10 15.32 11.65
N GLY A 239 -7.34 15.63 11.30
CA GLY A 239 -8.05 16.85 11.64
C GLY A 239 -7.66 18.14 10.91
N ALA A 240 -6.79 18.12 9.92
CA ALA A 240 -6.33 19.32 9.22
C ALA A 240 -7.00 19.52 7.85
N SER A 241 -8.34 19.46 7.78
CA SER A 241 -9.11 19.56 6.54
C SER A 241 -9.04 20.94 5.86
N GLY A 242 -8.64 21.99 6.57
CA GLY A 242 -8.53 23.36 6.02
C GLY A 242 -7.10 23.84 5.75
N GLY A 243 -6.11 23.00 5.98
CA GLY A 243 -4.70 23.34 5.93
C GLY A 243 -4.02 23.22 7.30
N SER A 244 -2.71 23.28 7.33
CA SER A 244 -1.90 23.13 8.56
C SER A 244 -0.60 23.91 8.46
N LEU A 245 -0.10 24.36 9.58
CA LEU A 245 1.29 24.77 9.73
C LEU A 245 2.20 23.53 9.75
N PHE A 246 3.47 23.75 9.45
CA PHE A 246 4.48 22.70 9.60
C PHE A 246 4.56 22.25 11.05
N THR A 247 4.42 20.95 11.27
CA THR A 247 4.56 20.34 12.61
C THR A 247 5.22 18.97 12.50
N LEU A 248 6.01 18.64 13.50
CA LEU A 248 6.52 17.28 13.74
C LEU A 248 5.87 16.66 14.98
N ASP A 249 4.92 17.36 15.60
CA ASP A 249 4.19 16.87 16.77
C ASP A 249 3.11 15.86 16.35
N PRO A 250 3.22 14.58 16.75
CA PRO A 250 2.22 13.57 16.46
C PRO A 250 0.93 13.73 17.30
N LEU A 251 0.96 14.50 18.40
CA LEU A 251 -0.16 14.68 19.32
C LEU A 251 -1.10 15.83 18.89
N GLY A 252 -0.71 16.55 17.85
CA GLY A 252 -1.50 17.61 17.24
C GLY A 252 -2.13 17.19 15.91
N PRO A 253 -3.05 18.04 15.38
CA PRO A 253 -3.57 17.89 14.04
C PRO A 253 -2.47 18.20 13.01
N GLY A 254 -2.53 17.52 11.86
CA GLY A 254 -1.58 17.75 10.78
C GLY A 254 -2.15 17.39 9.42
N GLN A 255 -1.58 17.98 8.39
CA GLN A 255 -1.97 17.72 7.00
C GLN A 255 -1.06 16.64 6.39
N VAL A 256 -1.68 15.70 5.67
CA VAL A 256 -0.97 14.68 4.89
C VAL A 256 -1.28 14.84 3.41
N LEU A 257 -0.42 14.31 2.54
CA LEU A 257 -0.55 14.42 1.08
C LEU A 257 -1.94 14.04 0.58
N THR A 258 -2.42 12.87 0.95
CA THR A 258 -3.69 12.31 0.48
C THR A 258 -4.91 13.04 1.04
N ALA A 259 -4.88 13.47 2.32
CA ALA A 259 -5.96 14.27 2.91
C ALA A 259 -6.00 15.69 2.31
N ALA A 260 -4.84 16.27 2.00
CA ALA A 260 -4.77 17.55 1.29
C ALA A 260 -5.41 17.45 -0.11
N MET A 261 -5.11 16.38 -0.85
CA MET A 261 -5.74 16.11 -2.15
C MET A 261 -7.24 15.93 -2.02
N ALA A 262 -7.70 15.14 -1.05
CA ALA A 262 -9.13 14.88 -0.84
C ALA A 262 -9.90 16.16 -0.47
N SER A 263 -9.34 17.00 0.39
CA SER A 263 -9.96 18.27 0.80
C SER A 263 -10.08 19.27 -0.36
N LEU A 264 -9.09 19.31 -1.27
CA LEU A 264 -9.15 20.12 -2.48
C LEU A 264 -10.14 19.57 -3.51
N ALA A 265 -10.18 18.24 -3.69
CA ALA A 265 -11.10 17.59 -4.61
C ALA A 265 -12.57 17.73 -4.18
N ALA A 266 -12.85 17.65 -2.88
CA ALA A 266 -14.19 17.80 -2.32
C ALA A 266 -14.60 19.26 -2.07
N GLY A 267 -13.65 20.20 -2.13
CA GLY A 267 -13.89 21.61 -1.87
C GLY A 267 -14.53 22.35 -3.04
N SER A 268 -14.97 23.60 -2.77
CA SER A 268 -15.53 24.50 -3.76
C SER A 268 -14.48 25.24 -4.61
N ASP A 269 -13.21 24.89 -4.48
CA ASP A 269 -12.10 25.58 -5.16
C ASP A 269 -12.17 25.49 -6.68
N GLN A 270 -12.83 24.46 -7.21
CA GLN A 270 -13.14 24.35 -8.65
C GLN A 270 -14.10 25.44 -9.13
N VAL A 271 -15.01 25.87 -8.27
CA VAL A 271 -16.07 26.84 -8.61
C VAL A 271 -15.58 28.27 -8.41
N THR A 272 -14.63 28.50 -7.51
CA THR A 272 -14.13 29.84 -7.18
C THR A 272 -13.03 30.36 -8.11
N GLY A 273 -12.62 29.57 -9.12
CA GLY A 273 -11.66 30.00 -10.13
C GLY A 273 -10.21 30.12 -9.64
N ASN A 274 -9.88 29.65 -8.43
CA ASN A 274 -8.49 29.59 -7.97
C ASN A 274 -7.77 28.39 -8.60
N THR A 275 -7.29 28.58 -9.82
CA THR A 275 -6.65 27.55 -10.65
C THR A 275 -5.40 26.95 -9.98
N ALA A 276 -4.59 27.75 -9.27
CA ALA A 276 -3.38 27.29 -8.61
C ALA A 276 -3.69 26.34 -7.43
N ALA A 277 -4.70 26.69 -6.58
CA ALA A 277 -5.11 25.82 -5.49
C ALA A 277 -5.61 24.47 -5.99
N PHE A 278 -6.44 24.45 -7.05
CA PHE A 278 -6.94 23.22 -7.63
C PHE A 278 -5.83 22.41 -8.33
N GLN A 279 -4.95 23.06 -9.07
CA GLN A 279 -3.84 22.39 -9.75
C GLN A 279 -2.79 21.82 -8.78
N SER A 280 -2.68 22.38 -7.56
CA SER A 280 -1.80 21.84 -6.52
C SER A 280 -2.18 20.40 -6.12
N LEU A 281 -3.44 19.98 -6.28
CA LEU A 281 -3.89 18.61 -6.09
C LEU A 281 -3.14 17.64 -7.02
N PHE A 282 -2.99 17.98 -8.29
CA PHE A 282 -2.29 17.16 -9.27
C PHE A 282 -0.78 17.12 -8.99
N PHE A 283 -0.23 18.24 -8.52
CA PHE A 283 1.16 18.29 -8.09
C PHE A 283 1.41 17.35 -6.89
N LEU A 284 0.55 17.37 -5.86
CA LEU A 284 0.62 16.43 -4.74
C LEU A 284 0.45 14.98 -5.22
N GLY A 285 -0.47 14.74 -6.15
CA GLY A 285 -0.65 13.42 -6.77
C GLY A 285 0.59 12.92 -7.49
N LEU A 286 1.28 13.81 -8.22
CA LEU A 286 2.56 13.47 -8.86
C LEU A 286 3.65 13.19 -7.83
N VAL A 287 3.76 13.99 -6.76
CA VAL A 287 4.72 13.76 -5.66
C VAL A 287 4.46 12.41 -5.00
N LEU A 288 3.21 12.11 -4.68
CA LEU A 288 2.81 10.81 -4.11
C LEU A 288 3.16 9.65 -5.04
N PHE A 289 2.87 9.79 -6.32
CA PHE A 289 3.22 8.79 -7.34
C PHE A 289 4.72 8.54 -7.39
N VAL A 290 5.54 9.60 -7.42
CA VAL A 290 7.00 9.48 -7.44
C VAL A 290 7.52 8.80 -6.16
N ILE A 291 7.02 9.17 -4.98
CA ILE A 291 7.44 8.56 -3.71
C ILE A 291 7.12 7.05 -3.70
N THR A 292 5.89 6.68 -4.07
CA THR A 292 5.46 5.28 -4.08
C THR A 292 6.17 4.48 -5.17
N LEU A 293 6.42 5.06 -6.33
CA LEU A 293 7.21 4.44 -7.41
C LEU A 293 8.64 4.17 -6.94
N LEU A 294 9.31 5.17 -6.37
CA LEU A 294 10.69 5.01 -5.85
C LEU A 294 10.74 3.95 -4.76
N LEU A 295 9.79 3.95 -3.82
CA LEU A 295 9.71 2.96 -2.77
C LEU A 295 9.56 1.54 -3.34
N ASN A 296 8.70 1.36 -4.33
CA ASN A 296 8.50 0.06 -4.99
C ASN A 296 9.72 -0.36 -5.82
N LEU A 297 10.38 0.56 -6.54
CA LEU A 297 11.62 0.26 -7.28
C LEU A 297 12.77 -0.15 -6.37
N VAL A 298 12.96 0.57 -5.26
CA VAL A 298 13.97 0.23 -4.23
C VAL A 298 13.65 -1.12 -3.61
N GLY A 299 12.36 -1.36 -3.31
CA GLY A 299 11.88 -2.63 -2.80
C GLY A 299 12.17 -3.80 -3.75
N ASP A 300 11.83 -3.63 -5.01
CA ASP A 300 12.07 -4.62 -6.07
C ASP A 300 13.58 -4.92 -6.24
N ALA A 301 14.41 -3.87 -6.18
CA ALA A 301 15.86 -4.03 -6.25
C ALA A 301 16.40 -4.83 -5.05
N PHE A 302 15.89 -4.56 -3.83
CA PHE A 302 16.25 -5.31 -2.63
C PHE A 302 15.80 -6.77 -2.73
N VAL A 303 14.54 -7.02 -3.08
CA VAL A 303 13.98 -8.37 -3.24
C VAL A 303 14.77 -9.17 -4.27
N ARG A 304 15.14 -8.59 -5.41
CA ARG A 304 15.98 -9.26 -6.42
C ARG A 304 17.36 -9.64 -5.92
N ARG A 305 17.97 -8.81 -5.05
CA ARG A 305 19.30 -9.09 -4.47
C ARG A 305 19.26 -10.17 -3.39
N THR A 306 18.16 -10.26 -2.65
CA THR A 306 18.02 -11.18 -1.49
C THR A 306 17.29 -12.47 -1.85
N ARG A 307 16.72 -12.59 -3.06
CA ARG A 307 15.98 -13.77 -3.50
C ARG A 307 16.91 -14.98 -3.57
N GLN A 308 16.74 -15.89 -2.61
CA GLN A 308 17.39 -17.19 -2.64
C GLN A 308 16.63 -18.09 -3.63
N ARG A 309 17.37 -18.74 -4.54
CA ARG A 309 16.82 -19.76 -5.44
C ARG A 309 17.09 -21.10 -4.78
N TYR A 310 16.04 -21.75 -4.33
CA TYR A 310 16.08 -23.11 -3.78
C TYR A 310 15.79 -24.14 -4.87
#